data_1a33e7078f13655b23cc95a19206fbc3
#
_entry.id   1a33e7078f13655b23cc95a19206fbc3
#
_cell.length_a   1.000
_cell.length_b   1.000
_cell.length_c   1.000
_cell.angle_alpha   90.00
_cell.angle_beta   90.00
_cell.angle_gamma   90.00
#
_symmetry.space_group_name_H-M   'P 1'
#
loop_
_entity.id
_entity.type
_entity.pdbx_description
1 polymer ?
#
loop_
_entity_poly.entity_id
_entity_poly.type
_entity_poly.pdbx_seq_one_letter_code
_entity_poly.pdbx_strand_id
1 'polypeptide(L)'
;AFSRLYTCREAFARALGLTASQFIVLIGTAYRQGSEGVTIRALADHTQLAPTHVTTEVGRLISRGLLIKQANTRDRRSVLVRLTRKGEDAIRAVNPLLRRVNDLLFKDVSRDEFAVISRFLEKFSLNSEYALAEIRRSQRARSAAE
;
A
#
# COMPACT_ATOMS: atom_id res chain seq x y z
N ALA A 1 -11.29 -6.50 -14.57
CA ALA A 1 -10.69 -5.19 -14.20
C ALA A 1 -9.60 -5.34 -13.15
N PHE A 2 -9.87 -5.90 -11.98
CA PHE A 2 -8.91 -6.01 -10.86
C PHE A 2 -7.61 -6.74 -11.25
N SER A 3 -7.67 -7.85 -12.00
CA SER A 3 -6.48 -8.57 -12.46
C SER A 3 -5.56 -7.68 -13.31
N ARG A 4 -6.12 -6.81 -14.15
CA ARG A 4 -5.34 -5.89 -14.99
C ARG A 4 -4.66 -4.80 -14.15
N LEU A 5 -5.35 -4.26 -13.15
CA LEU A 5 -4.73 -3.32 -12.20
C LEU A 5 -3.59 -3.98 -11.42
N TYR A 6 -3.77 -5.23 -11.03
CA TYR A 6 -2.70 -6.00 -10.41
C TYR A 6 -1.49 -6.15 -11.33
N THR A 7 -1.70 -6.48 -12.61
CA THR A 7 -0.62 -6.57 -13.61
C THR A 7 0.12 -5.24 -13.81
N CYS A 8 -0.60 -4.11 -13.82
CA CYS A 8 0.03 -2.79 -13.88
C CYS A 8 0.94 -2.55 -12.67
N ARG A 9 0.46 -2.89 -11.47
CA ARG A 9 1.24 -2.76 -10.23
C ARG A 9 2.51 -3.61 -10.26
N GLU A 10 2.41 -4.84 -10.72
CA GLU A 10 3.58 -5.72 -10.88
C GLU A 10 4.59 -5.16 -11.90
N ALA A 11 4.11 -4.55 -12.98
CA ALA A 11 4.98 -3.90 -13.96
C ALA A 11 5.75 -2.72 -13.35
N PHE A 12 5.11 -1.89 -12.52
CA PHE A 12 5.78 -0.82 -11.79
C PHE A 12 6.80 -1.35 -10.79
N ALA A 13 6.46 -2.40 -10.06
CA ALA A 13 7.38 -3.05 -9.14
C ALA A 13 8.62 -3.56 -9.87
N ARG A 14 8.44 -4.27 -10.98
CA ARG A 14 9.55 -4.78 -11.83
C ARG A 14 10.43 -3.66 -12.36
N ALA A 15 9.86 -2.52 -12.74
CA ALA A 15 10.63 -1.36 -13.22
C ALA A 15 11.62 -0.83 -12.15
N LEU A 16 11.35 -1.07 -10.87
CA LEU A 16 12.22 -0.74 -9.74
C LEU A 16 13.00 -1.96 -9.21
N GLY A 17 12.88 -3.12 -9.83
CA GLY A 17 13.44 -4.37 -9.33
C GLY A 17 12.86 -4.81 -7.99
N LEU A 18 11.59 -4.49 -7.73
CA LEU A 18 10.87 -4.77 -6.49
C LEU A 18 9.81 -5.86 -6.70
N THR A 19 9.38 -6.50 -5.62
CA THR A 19 8.15 -7.28 -5.59
C THR A 19 6.95 -6.33 -5.50
N ALA A 20 5.75 -6.83 -5.86
CA ALA A 20 4.51 -6.05 -5.74
C ALA A 20 4.26 -5.55 -4.32
N SER A 21 4.55 -6.37 -3.30
CA SER A 21 4.41 -5.98 -1.88
C SER A 21 5.42 -4.90 -1.47
N GLN A 22 6.67 -5.01 -1.91
CA GLN A 22 7.69 -3.98 -1.69
C GLN A 22 7.30 -2.66 -2.33
N PHE A 23 6.80 -2.71 -3.56
CA PHE A 23 6.35 -1.51 -4.28
C PHE A 23 5.19 -0.82 -3.56
N ILE A 24 4.18 -1.58 -3.08
CA ILE A 24 3.06 -1.02 -2.32
C ILE A 24 3.54 -0.33 -1.04
N VAL A 25 4.45 -0.96 -0.29
CA VAL A 25 4.99 -0.39 0.94
C VAL A 25 5.82 0.85 0.64
N LEU A 26 6.63 0.85 -0.41
CA LEU A 26 7.43 2.00 -0.82
C LEU A 26 6.55 3.19 -1.23
N ILE A 27 5.57 2.96 -2.10
CA ILE A 27 4.60 3.98 -2.54
C ILE A 27 3.74 4.45 -1.37
N GLY A 28 3.25 3.55 -0.53
CA GLY A 28 2.47 3.88 0.66
C GLY A 28 3.28 4.77 1.62
N THR A 29 4.57 4.50 1.78
CA THR A 29 5.46 5.37 2.56
C THR A 29 5.55 6.76 1.92
N ALA A 30 5.73 6.86 0.60
CA ALA A 30 5.77 8.13 -0.11
C ALA A 30 4.52 8.99 0.13
N TYR A 31 3.33 8.36 0.11
CA TYR A 31 2.06 9.06 0.32
C TYR A 31 1.78 9.43 1.78
N ARG A 32 2.27 8.62 2.74
CA ARG A 32 1.85 8.72 4.15
C ARG A 32 2.89 9.32 5.08
N GLN A 33 4.14 9.42 4.68
CA GLN A 33 5.24 9.82 5.58
C GLN A 33 5.15 11.27 6.07
N GLY A 34 4.51 12.17 5.31
CA GLY A 34 4.50 13.60 5.66
C GLY A 34 5.90 14.15 5.94
N SER A 35 6.01 15.07 6.89
CA SER A 35 7.29 15.62 7.36
C SER A 35 8.01 14.73 8.39
N GLU A 36 7.28 13.90 9.13
CA GLU A 36 7.80 13.16 10.28
C GLU A 36 8.09 11.68 10.00
N GLY A 37 7.43 11.11 9.01
CA GLY A 37 7.45 9.68 8.73
C GLY A 37 6.10 9.03 9.03
N VAL A 38 6.00 7.72 8.78
CA VAL A 38 4.77 6.95 8.95
C VAL A 38 5.03 5.71 9.81
N THR A 39 4.09 5.36 10.68
CA THR A 39 4.19 4.15 11.51
C THR A 39 3.90 2.89 10.69
N ILE A 40 4.41 1.73 11.12
CA ILE A 40 4.11 0.42 10.53
C ILE A 40 2.59 0.17 10.50
N ARG A 41 1.89 0.53 11.58
CA ARG A 41 0.43 0.36 11.67
C ARG A 41 -0.30 1.20 10.63
N ALA A 42 0.04 2.48 10.51
CA ALA A 42 -0.57 3.36 9.51
C ALA A 42 -0.27 2.91 8.07
N LEU A 43 0.92 2.33 7.81
CA LEU A 43 1.24 1.72 6.52
C LEU A 43 0.40 0.45 6.28
N ALA A 44 0.24 -0.40 7.29
CA ALA A 44 -0.58 -1.61 7.20
C ALA A 44 -2.04 -1.27 6.87
N ASP A 45 -2.60 -0.29 7.58
CA ASP A 45 -3.97 0.19 7.36
C ASP A 45 -4.12 0.80 5.94
N HIS A 46 -3.13 1.57 5.48
CA HIS A 46 -3.16 2.19 4.15
C HIS A 46 -2.99 1.17 3.02
N THR A 47 -2.11 0.18 3.20
CA THR A 47 -1.79 -0.81 2.16
C THR A 47 -2.69 -2.03 2.18
N GLN A 48 -3.53 -2.17 3.21
CA GLN A 48 -4.38 -3.34 3.47
C GLN A 48 -3.57 -4.65 3.59
N LEU A 49 -2.33 -4.54 4.08
CA LEU A 49 -1.45 -5.67 4.36
C LEU A 49 -1.39 -5.93 5.88
N ALA A 50 -1.13 -7.18 6.26
CA ALA A 50 -0.91 -7.50 7.67
C ALA A 50 0.31 -6.75 8.23
N PRO A 51 0.26 -6.21 9.46
CA PRO A 51 1.38 -5.46 10.05
C PRO A 51 2.71 -6.22 10.07
N THR A 52 2.68 -7.54 10.28
CA THR A 52 3.85 -8.41 10.21
C THR A 52 4.46 -8.47 8.81
N HIS A 53 3.61 -8.52 7.79
CA HIS A 53 4.05 -8.47 6.39
C HIS A 53 4.69 -7.11 6.07
N VAL A 54 4.05 -6.01 6.46
CA VAL A 54 4.61 -4.65 6.29
C VAL A 54 5.96 -4.52 6.98
N THR A 55 6.10 -5.03 8.22
CA THR A 55 7.38 -5.03 8.94
C THR A 55 8.48 -5.75 8.16
N THR A 56 8.17 -6.91 7.59
CA THR A 56 9.11 -7.70 6.77
C THR A 56 9.54 -6.92 5.53
N GLU A 57 8.57 -6.35 4.79
CA GLU A 57 8.89 -5.62 3.55
C GLU A 57 9.62 -4.29 3.83
N VAL A 58 9.29 -3.59 4.91
CA VAL A 58 10.06 -2.43 5.37
C VAL A 58 11.51 -2.82 5.67
N GLY A 59 11.75 -3.95 6.35
CA GLY A 59 13.10 -4.46 6.59
C GLY A 59 13.88 -4.70 5.30
N ARG A 60 13.26 -5.34 4.31
CA ARG A 60 13.84 -5.59 2.98
C ARG A 60 14.16 -4.30 2.22
N LEU A 61 13.27 -3.31 2.28
CA LEU A 61 13.46 -2.00 1.65
C LEU A 61 14.56 -1.18 2.33
N ILE A 62 14.72 -1.32 3.65
CA ILE A 62 15.84 -0.74 4.40
C ILE A 62 17.16 -1.38 3.97
N SER A 63 17.22 -2.70 3.85
CA SER A 63 18.43 -3.40 3.37
C SER A 63 18.83 -2.98 1.96
N ARG A 64 17.88 -2.52 1.15
CA ARG A 64 18.13 -1.95 -0.18
C ARG A 64 18.45 -0.44 -0.15
N GLY A 65 18.42 0.17 1.02
CA GLY A 65 18.67 1.59 1.22
C GLY A 65 17.56 2.51 0.69
N LEU A 66 16.33 2.00 0.50
CA LEU A 66 15.20 2.77 -0.01
C LEU A 66 14.38 3.41 1.12
N LEU A 67 14.36 2.78 2.29
CA LEU A 67 13.69 3.27 3.50
C LEU A 67 14.68 3.40 4.65
N ILE A 68 14.30 4.19 5.65
CA ILE A 68 14.98 4.31 6.93
C ILE A 68 13.96 4.30 8.06
N LYS A 69 14.32 3.70 9.20
CA LYS A 69 13.58 3.79 10.46
C LYS A 69 14.17 4.88 11.34
N GLN A 70 13.29 5.59 12.03
CA GLN A 70 13.67 6.56 13.06
C GLN A 70 12.79 6.40 14.30
N ALA A 71 13.28 6.84 15.46
CA ALA A 71 12.51 6.81 16.69
C ALA A 71 11.29 7.74 16.58
N ASN A 72 10.14 7.27 17.08
CA ASN A 72 8.96 8.11 17.23
C ASN A 72 9.06 8.83 18.60
N THR A 73 9.31 10.12 18.59
CA THR A 73 9.43 10.92 19.82
C THR A 73 8.11 11.10 20.55
N ARG A 74 6.97 10.95 19.85
CA ARG A 74 5.62 11.06 20.42
C ARG A 74 5.13 9.74 21.03
N ASP A 75 5.59 8.61 20.49
CA ASP A 75 5.23 7.27 21.00
C ASP A 75 6.45 6.35 20.89
N ARG A 76 7.14 6.18 22.03
CA ARG A 76 8.36 5.37 22.13
C ARG A 76 8.14 3.87 21.82
N ARG A 77 6.90 3.41 21.75
CA ARG A 77 6.56 2.01 21.43
C ARG A 77 6.48 1.77 19.92
N SER A 78 6.53 2.82 19.12
CA SER A 78 6.46 2.76 17.67
C SER A 78 7.70 3.36 17.02
N VAL A 79 7.93 2.98 15.76
CA VAL A 79 8.97 3.55 14.91
C VAL A 79 8.33 4.25 13.73
N LEU A 80 8.97 5.28 13.24
CA LEU A 80 8.60 5.98 12.02
C LEU A 80 9.46 5.48 10.86
N VAL A 81 8.84 5.30 9.72
CA VAL A 81 9.48 4.90 8.47
C VAL A 81 9.43 6.06 7.49
N ARG A 82 10.53 6.29 6.81
CA ARG A 82 10.66 7.35 5.78
C ARG A 82 11.39 6.83 4.57
N LEU A 83 11.18 7.51 3.44
CA LEU A 83 12.04 7.37 2.27
C LEU A 83 13.44 7.91 2.58
N THR A 84 14.45 7.23 2.06
CA THR A 84 15.79 7.80 1.89
C THR A 84 15.82 8.64 0.61
N ARG A 85 16.89 9.38 0.38
CA ARG A 85 17.12 10.05 -0.91
C ARG A 85 17.03 9.06 -2.08
N LYS A 86 17.63 7.88 -1.95
CA LYS A 86 17.55 6.81 -2.94
C LYS A 86 16.11 6.34 -3.16
N GLY A 87 15.31 6.24 -2.10
CA GLY A 87 13.89 5.91 -2.18
C GLY A 87 13.09 6.98 -2.93
N GLU A 88 13.34 8.26 -2.63
CA GLU A 88 12.71 9.39 -3.33
C GLU A 88 13.07 9.40 -4.83
N ASP A 89 14.34 9.16 -5.16
CA ASP A 89 14.79 9.09 -6.54
C ASP A 89 14.18 7.91 -7.30
N ALA A 90 14.02 6.76 -6.64
CA ALA A 90 13.31 5.60 -7.22
C ALA A 90 11.84 5.91 -7.53
N ILE A 91 11.12 6.57 -6.59
CA ILE A 91 9.74 7.02 -6.82
C ILE A 91 9.69 8.03 -7.97
N ARG A 92 10.62 8.99 -7.99
CA ARG A 92 10.69 10.00 -9.06
C ARG A 92 10.92 9.38 -10.43
N ALA A 93 11.75 8.34 -10.52
CA ALA A 93 12.03 7.64 -11.77
C ALA A 93 10.81 6.89 -12.33
N VAL A 94 9.96 6.31 -11.48
CA VAL A 94 8.77 5.57 -11.93
C VAL A 94 7.55 6.47 -12.15
N ASN A 95 7.54 7.67 -11.60
CA ASN A 95 6.40 8.59 -11.62
C ASN A 95 5.89 8.94 -13.04
N PRO A 96 6.75 9.18 -14.06
CA PRO A 96 6.27 9.45 -15.42
C PRO A 96 5.48 8.26 -16.01
N LEU A 97 5.93 7.04 -15.73
CA LEU A 97 5.22 5.83 -16.15
C LEU A 97 3.88 5.69 -15.42
N LEU A 98 3.87 5.90 -14.09
CA LEU A 98 2.64 5.88 -13.28
C LEU A 98 1.60 6.87 -13.81
N ARG A 99 2.01 8.10 -14.12
CA ARG A 99 1.11 9.13 -14.67
C ARG A 99 0.53 8.70 -16.01
N ARG A 100 1.37 8.29 -16.96
CA ARG A 100 0.88 7.84 -18.28
C ARG A 100 -0.09 6.66 -18.19
N VAL A 101 0.18 5.71 -17.31
CA VAL A 101 -0.73 4.57 -17.13
C VAL A 101 -2.03 5.01 -16.48
N ASN A 102 -1.99 5.90 -15.48
CA ASN A 102 -3.20 6.47 -14.88
C ASN A 102 -4.02 7.26 -15.90
N ASP A 103 -3.38 8.09 -16.74
CA ASP A 103 -4.06 8.84 -17.80
C ASP A 103 -4.78 7.90 -18.77
N LEU A 104 -4.18 6.75 -19.10
CA LEU A 104 -4.81 5.74 -19.93
C LEU A 104 -5.94 4.99 -19.24
N LEU A 105 -5.77 4.65 -17.95
CA LEU A 105 -6.79 3.93 -17.16
C LEU A 105 -8.04 4.77 -16.94
N PHE A 106 -7.88 6.07 -16.79
CA PHE A 106 -8.98 7.02 -16.57
C PHE A 106 -9.33 7.85 -17.79
N LYS A 107 -8.84 7.44 -18.98
CA LYS A 107 -9.19 8.08 -20.23
C LYS A 107 -10.72 8.06 -20.40
N ASP A 108 -11.27 9.19 -20.81
CA ASP A 108 -12.72 9.39 -21.07
C ASP A 108 -13.62 9.20 -19.81
N VAL A 109 -13.03 9.15 -18.60
CA VAL A 109 -13.77 9.15 -17.33
C VAL A 109 -14.00 10.59 -16.88
N SER A 110 -15.25 11.01 -16.80
CA SER A 110 -15.64 12.33 -16.29
C SER A 110 -15.40 12.45 -14.78
N ARG A 111 -15.39 13.70 -14.27
CA ARG A 111 -15.28 13.97 -12.81
C ARG A 111 -16.42 13.34 -12.01
N ASP A 112 -17.64 13.36 -12.57
CA ASP A 112 -18.82 12.82 -11.89
C ASP A 112 -18.75 11.30 -11.81
N GLU A 113 -18.36 10.62 -12.90
CA GLU A 113 -18.12 9.18 -12.91
C GLU A 113 -17.01 8.80 -11.93
N PHE A 114 -15.91 9.55 -11.91
CA PHE A 114 -14.83 9.32 -10.95
C PHE A 114 -15.31 9.48 -9.50
N ALA A 115 -16.14 10.50 -9.21
CA ALA A 115 -16.70 10.70 -7.88
C ALA A 115 -17.64 9.55 -7.46
N VAL A 116 -18.43 9.01 -8.40
CA VAL A 116 -19.28 7.83 -8.17
C VAL A 116 -18.44 6.60 -7.88
N ILE A 117 -17.41 6.35 -8.70
CA ILE A 117 -16.47 5.23 -8.52
C ILE A 117 -15.76 5.34 -7.16
N SER A 118 -15.26 6.51 -6.80
CA SER A 118 -14.58 6.73 -5.52
C SER A 118 -15.48 6.41 -4.33
N ARG A 119 -16.71 6.91 -4.31
CA ARG A 119 -17.69 6.61 -3.26
C ARG A 119 -18.06 5.13 -3.21
N PHE A 120 -18.16 4.47 -4.37
CA PHE A 120 -18.40 3.03 -4.42
C PHE A 120 -17.24 2.26 -3.81
N LEU A 121 -16.00 2.60 -4.18
CA LEU A 121 -14.79 1.92 -3.69
C LEU A 121 -14.61 2.11 -2.17
N GLU A 122 -14.93 3.28 -1.63
CA GLU A 122 -14.92 3.53 -0.18
C GLU A 122 -15.92 2.61 0.55
N LYS A 123 -17.17 2.54 0.07
CA LYS A 123 -18.18 1.64 0.63
C LYS A 123 -17.80 0.17 0.46
N PHE A 124 -17.27 -0.19 -0.71
CA PHE A 124 -16.84 -1.56 -0.99
C PHE A 124 -15.68 -1.98 -0.09
N SER A 125 -14.71 -1.10 0.15
CA SER A 125 -13.62 -1.33 1.08
C SER A 125 -14.13 -1.58 2.50
N LEU A 126 -15.00 -0.73 3.01
CA LEU A 126 -15.63 -0.91 4.32
C LEU A 126 -16.41 -2.21 4.43
N ASN A 127 -17.25 -2.51 3.42
CA ASN A 127 -18.05 -3.74 3.39
C ASN A 127 -17.18 -4.99 3.28
N SER A 128 -16.02 -4.90 2.63
CA SER A 128 -15.10 -6.03 2.51
C SER A 128 -14.52 -6.45 3.87
N GLU A 129 -14.33 -5.52 4.81
CA GLU A 129 -13.92 -5.83 6.19
C GLU A 129 -14.97 -6.68 6.91
N TYR A 130 -16.25 -6.33 6.76
CA TYR A 130 -17.36 -7.14 7.32
C TYR A 130 -17.43 -8.51 6.69
N ALA A 131 -17.28 -8.61 5.36
CA ALA A 131 -17.28 -9.87 4.65
C ALA A 131 -16.12 -10.79 5.09
N LEU A 132 -14.92 -10.23 5.25
CA LEU A 132 -13.75 -10.97 5.76
C LEU A 132 -13.95 -11.41 7.22
N ALA A 133 -14.57 -10.57 8.06
CA ALA A 133 -14.89 -10.95 9.43
C ALA A 133 -15.86 -12.13 9.49
N GLU A 134 -16.84 -12.16 8.60
CA GLU A 134 -17.81 -13.27 8.51
C GLU A 134 -17.14 -14.58 8.06
N ILE A 135 -16.26 -14.52 7.06
CA ILE A 135 -15.47 -15.69 6.64
C ILE A 135 -14.67 -16.26 7.81
N ARG A 136 -14.00 -15.38 8.57
CA ARG A 136 -13.19 -15.79 9.75
C ARG A 136 -14.05 -16.43 10.84
N ARG A 137 -15.27 -15.93 11.09
CA ARG A 137 -16.21 -16.54 12.05
C ARG A 137 -16.63 -17.93 11.60
N SER A 138 -16.99 -18.08 10.34
CA SER A 138 -17.40 -19.37 9.76
C SER A 138 -16.27 -20.41 9.83
N GLN A 139 -15.03 -19.99 9.57
CA GLN A 139 -13.87 -20.88 9.68
C GLN A 139 -13.63 -21.36 11.13
N ARG A 140 -13.70 -20.44 12.11
CA ARG A 140 -13.56 -20.78 13.53
C ARG A 140 -14.65 -21.73 14.03
N ALA A 141 -15.89 -21.52 13.59
CA ALA A 141 -17.00 -22.40 13.96
C ALA A 141 -16.83 -23.83 13.42
N ARG A 142 -16.29 -23.99 12.21
CA ARG A 142 -15.97 -25.31 11.65
C ARG A 142 -14.84 -26.02 12.42
N SER A 143 -13.75 -25.30 12.73
CA SER A 143 -12.61 -25.86 13.49
C SER A 143 -12.96 -26.21 14.96
N ALA A 144 -14.04 -25.67 15.51
CA ALA A 144 -14.51 -25.99 16.87
C ALA A 144 -15.51 -27.17 16.89
N ALA A 145 -16.01 -27.61 15.72
CA ALA A 145 -16.93 -28.72 15.58
C ALA A 145 -16.25 -30.04 15.16
N GLU A 146 -14.96 -30.00 14.85
CA GLU A 146 -14.08 -31.15 14.59
C GLU A 146 -13.31 -31.55 15.86
#